data_d9e1fc729038bd2a8ac529910e22f1e0
#
_entry.id   d9e1fc729038bd2a8ac529910e22f1e0
#
_cell.length_a   1.000
_cell.length_b   1.000
_cell.length_c   1.000
_cell.angle_alpha   90.00
_cell.angle_beta   90.00
_cell.angle_gamma   90.00
#
_symmetry.space_group_name_H-M   'P 1'
#
loop_
_entity.id
_entity.type
_entity.pdbx_description
1 polymer ?
#
loop_
_entity_poly.entity_id
_entity_poly.type
_entity_poly.pdbx_seq_one_letter_code
_entity_poly.pdbx_strand_id
1 'polypeptide(L)'
;MKDYIKGTFKKIIFKSDQNYIIGLFKVSDTNTADLEEYIGSTITFTGYFHELTIDEKYMFYGELVDNPKYGLQYKVNEYERVKPEGKDAIIDFLSSDLFPGVGEKSAKQIVNTLGDDTLNLIMEDYSNLLLVPNMKEAKAKNIHDILSKYNESYDTIIYLTSIGFSMKDSMLIYNNYKEMTKYIIEEDVYAIIDDIDEINFAKIELVRKNLNISDLDGRRIMALVIYVMNDLCFKNGDTFLYFDEIYDGVIKLLDYEFSKDEFYDILIEIANTGKIKIEEDEYYLKEYFDSENNIANTIYH
;
A
#
# COMPACT_ATOMS: atom_id res chain seq x y z
N MET A 1 -13.22 3.18 -19.04
CA MET A 1 -11.96 2.41 -19.16
C MET A 1 -10.87 3.36 -18.73
N LYS A 2 -9.95 2.98 -17.88
CA LYS A 2 -8.85 3.89 -17.46
C LYS A 2 -7.87 4.05 -18.61
N ASP A 3 -7.33 5.26 -18.80
CA ASP A 3 -6.29 5.52 -19.79
C ASP A 3 -4.98 4.88 -19.36
N TYR A 4 -4.29 4.23 -20.31
CA TYR A 4 -3.04 3.53 -20.02
C TYR A 4 -1.99 3.72 -21.10
N ILE A 5 -0.74 3.52 -20.72
CA ILE A 5 0.35 3.16 -21.60
C ILE A 5 0.88 1.78 -21.22
N LYS A 6 1.12 0.91 -22.20
CA LYS A 6 1.77 -0.39 -22.03
C LYS A 6 3.18 -0.31 -22.64
N GLY A 7 4.16 -0.88 -21.98
CA GLY A 7 5.51 -0.82 -22.49
C GLY A 7 6.54 -1.49 -21.60
N THR A 8 7.79 -1.13 -21.79
CA THR A 8 8.94 -1.73 -21.10
C THR A 8 9.66 -0.68 -20.25
N PHE A 9 9.87 -0.97 -18.97
CA PHE A 9 10.67 -0.14 -18.09
C PHE A 9 12.15 -0.23 -18.45
N LYS A 10 12.81 0.91 -18.66
CA LYS A 10 14.19 0.95 -19.16
C LYS A 10 15.22 1.38 -18.15
N LYS A 11 14.92 2.39 -17.33
CA LYS A 11 15.93 2.98 -16.44
C LYS A 11 15.29 3.83 -15.36
N ILE A 12 15.86 3.81 -14.15
CA ILE A 12 15.62 4.81 -13.11
C ILE A 12 16.55 6.01 -13.39
N ILE A 13 15.96 7.22 -13.38
CA ILE A 13 16.70 8.49 -13.37
C ILE A 13 16.87 8.98 -11.94
N PHE A 14 15.81 8.88 -11.12
CA PHE A 14 15.78 9.30 -9.72
C PHE A 14 14.87 8.37 -8.92
N LYS A 15 15.26 8.06 -7.69
CA LYS A 15 14.44 7.34 -6.71
C LYS A 15 14.59 8.02 -5.35
N SER A 16 13.45 8.36 -4.72
CA SER A 16 13.41 8.85 -3.34
C SER A 16 13.35 7.69 -2.33
N ASP A 17 13.60 8.00 -1.05
CA ASP A 17 13.46 7.05 0.06
C ASP A 17 12.02 6.53 0.23
N GLN A 18 11.03 7.30 -0.24
CA GLN A 18 9.62 6.91 -0.24
C GLN A 18 9.17 6.20 -1.53
N ASN A 19 10.10 5.61 -2.29
CA ASN A 19 9.83 4.90 -3.54
C ASN A 19 9.15 5.74 -4.66
N TYR A 20 9.26 7.07 -4.60
CA TYR A 20 8.93 7.90 -5.75
C TYR A 20 10.02 7.76 -6.80
N ILE A 21 9.64 7.38 -8.01
CA ILE A 21 10.57 7.09 -9.12
C ILE A 21 10.30 8.07 -10.26
N ILE A 22 11.38 8.59 -10.84
CA ILE A 22 11.43 9.20 -12.16
C ILE A 22 12.27 8.26 -13.03
N GLY A 23 11.71 7.82 -14.15
CA GLY A 23 12.39 6.83 -15.00
C GLY A 23 12.02 6.95 -16.47
N LEU A 24 12.59 6.06 -17.26
CA LEU A 24 12.37 5.93 -18.70
C LEU A 24 11.54 4.70 -19.02
N PHE A 25 10.54 4.88 -19.87
CA PHE A 25 9.59 3.85 -20.28
C PHE A 25 9.43 3.84 -21.80
N LYS A 26 9.68 2.69 -22.42
CA LYS A 26 9.49 2.52 -23.86
C LYS A 26 8.04 2.07 -24.10
N VAL A 27 7.23 2.94 -24.67
CA VAL A 27 5.82 2.69 -24.96
C VAL A 27 5.70 1.70 -26.11
N SER A 28 4.85 0.68 -25.95
CA SER A 28 4.54 -0.30 -27.01
C SER A 28 3.07 -0.28 -27.42
N ASP A 29 2.16 0.22 -26.55
CA ASP A 29 0.73 0.26 -26.80
C ASP A 29 0.06 1.29 -25.89
N THR A 30 -1.12 1.80 -26.28
CA THR A 30 -1.98 2.71 -25.50
C THR A 30 -3.42 2.61 -25.97
N ASN A 31 -4.37 2.95 -25.08
CA ASN A 31 -5.81 3.12 -25.45
C ASN A 31 -6.21 4.59 -25.63
N THR A 32 -5.28 5.53 -25.56
CA THR A 32 -5.54 6.97 -25.62
C THR A 32 -4.97 7.55 -26.90
N ALA A 33 -5.83 8.18 -27.72
CA ALA A 33 -5.42 8.74 -29.03
C ALA A 33 -4.26 9.75 -28.91
N ASP A 34 -4.27 10.59 -27.87
CA ASP A 34 -3.23 11.60 -27.64
C ASP A 34 -1.85 11.00 -27.30
N LEU A 35 -1.79 9.70 -27.01
CA LEU A 35 -0.57 8.99 -26.67
C LEU A 35 -0.08 8.03 -27.78
N GLU A 36 -0.85 7.87 -28.86
CA GLU A 36 -0.48 7.00 -30.00
C GLU A 36 0.84 7.45 -30.66
N GLU A 37 1.10 8.75 -30.70
CA GLU A 37 2.36 9.29 -31.27
C GLU A 37 3.61 8.84 -30.50
N TYR A 38 3.47 8.41 -29.25
CA TYR A 38 4.57 7.94 -28.41
C TYR A 38 4.84 6.44 -28.54
N ILE A 39 4.02 5.69 -29.27
CA ILE A 39 4.25 4.25 -29.50
C ILE A 39 5.59 4.06 -30.22
N GLY A 40 6.44 3.21 -29.63
CA GLY A 40 7.81 2.98 -30.09
C GLY A 40 8.84 3.95 -29.52
N SER A 41 8.41 5.05 -28.89
CA SER A 41 9.26 6.06 -28.26
C SER A 41 9.53 5.74 -26.79
N THR A 42 10.57 6.35 -26.25
CA THR A 42 10.89 6.31 -24.82
C THR A 42 10.51 7.63 -24.20
N ILE A 43 9.63 7.59 -23.20
CA ILE A 43 9.14 8.76 -22.47
C ILE A 43 9.60 8.75 -21.02
N THR A 44 9.62 9.91 -20.40
CA THR A 44 9.83 10.02 -18.96
C THR A 44 8.51 9.76 -18.23
N PHE A 45 8.57 8.93 -17.20
CA PHE A 45 7.44 8.73 -16.30
C PHE A 45 7.80 9.10 -14.86
N THR A 46 6.78 9.40 -14.06
CA THR A 46 6.92 9.70 -12.63
C THR A 46 5.82 8.99 -11.86
N GLY A 47 6.10 8.57 -10.62
CA GLY A 47 5.10 7.94 -9.76
C GLY A 47 5.71 7.19 -8.58
N TYR A 48 4.88 6.54 -7.81
CA TYR A 48 5.28 5.66 -6.71
C TYR A 48 5.22 4.21 -7.17
N PHE A 49 6.30 3.46 -6.93
CA PHE A 49 6.41 2.08 -7.37
C PHE A 49 7.02 1.21 -6.27
N HIS A 50 6.40 0.07 -6.03
CA HIS A 50 6.94 -0.90 -5.08
C HIS A 50 8.26 -1.49 -5.60
N GLU A 51 8.20 -2.05 -6.80
CA GLU A 51 9.34 -2.65 -7.46
C GLU A 51 9.16 -2.58 -8.98
N LEU A 52 10.16 -2.04 -9.66
CA LEU A 52 10.24 -2.05 -11.12
C LEU A 52 11.51 -2.79 -11.52
N THR A 53 11.35 -3.80 -12.36
CA THR A 53 12.46 -4.57 -12.91
C THR A 53 12.77 -4.07 -14.31
N ILE A 54 14.04 -3.76 -14.57
CA ILE A 54 14.52 -3.29 -15.89
C ILE A 54 14.18 -4.35 -16.94
N ASP A 55 13.77 -3.87 -18.12
CA ASP A 55 13.38 -4.66 -19.30
C ASP A 55 12.10 -5.50 -19.13
N GLU A 56 11.40 -5.40 -18.00
CA GLU A 56 10.07 -5.97 -17.86
C GLU A 56 8.98 -5.05 -18.41
N LYS A 57 7.84 -5.68 -18.72
CA LYS A 57 6.66 -5.01 -19.28
C LYS A 57 5.66 -4.66 -18.19
N TYR A 58 5.19 -3.42 -18.24
CA TYR A 58 4.17 -2.87 -17.36
C TYR A 58 3.07 -2.21 -18.15
N MET A 59 1.91 -2.11 -17.52
CA MET A 59 0.81 -1.24 -17.90
C MET A 59 0.74 -0.13 -16.86
N PHE A 60 0.93 1.11 -17.28
CA PHE A 60 0.87 2.30 -16.44
C PHE A 60 -0.43 3.04 -16.69
N TYR A 61 -1.19 3.29 -15.66
CA TYR A 61 -2.41 4.08 -15.67
C TYR A 61 -2.13 5.46 -15.11
N GLY A 62 -2.49 6.49 -15.84
CA GLY A 62 -2.18 7.87 -15.45
C GLY A 62 -2.50 8.88 -16.54
N GLU A 63 -1.76 9.97 -16.52
CA GLU A 63 -1.98 11.11 -17.41
C GLU A 63 -0.66 11.73 -17.89
N LEU A 64 -0.70 12.32 -19.07
CA LEU A 64 0.40 13.10 -19.58
C LEU A 64 0.37 14.49 -18.97
N VAL A 65 1.48 14.92 -18.36
CA VAL A 65 1.62 16.22 -17.69
C VAL A 65 2.79 16.96 -18.26
N ASP A 66 2.57 18.22 -18.67
CA ASP A 66 3.67 19.12 -19.05
C ASP A 66 4.22 19.83 -17.80
N ASN A 67 5.41 19.41 -17.39
CA ASN A 67 6.11 20.01 -16.26
C ASN A 67 6.93 21.20 -16.73
N PRO A 68 6.70 22.43 -16.18
CA PRO A 68 7.39 23.65 -16.64
C PRO A 68 8.92 23.58 -16.59
N LYS A 69 9.49 22.74 -15.72
CA LYS A 69 10.94 22.59 -15.54
C LYS A 69 11.53 21.39 -16.29
N TYR A 70 10.76 20.29 -16.40
CA TYR A 70 11.28 19.01 -16.89
C TYR A 70 10.61 18.53 -18.17
N GLY A 71 9.69 19.33 -18.75
CA GLY A 71 8.94 18.99 -19.94
C GLY A 71 7.92 17.89 -19.75
N LEU A 72 7.56 17.24 -20.82
CA LEU A 72 6.47 16.26 -20.86
C LEU A 72 6.83 14.98 -20.11
N GLN A 73 5.95 14.58 -19.17
CA GLN A 73 6.10 13.41 -18.33
C GLN A 73 4.78 12.66 -18.21
N TYR A 74 4.83 11.33 -18.16
CA TYR A 74 3.66 10.51 -17.84
C TYR A 74 3.59 10.30 -16.33
N LYS A 75 2.61 10.92 -15.67
CA LYS A 75 2.36 10.76 -14.23
C LYS A 75 1.56 9.50 -14.01
N VAL A 76 2.18 8.49 -13.41
CA VAL A 76 1.60 7.19 -13.11
C VAL A 76 0.88 7.26 -11.77
N ASN A 77 -0.41 6.92 -11.77
CA ASN A 77 -1.25 6.82 -10.57
C ASN A 77 -1.38 5.38 -10.10
N GLU A 78 -1.42 4.43 -11.05
CA GLU A 78 -1.50 2.99 -10.80
C GLU A 78 -0.66 2.26 -11.85
N TYR A 79 -0.21 1.06 -11.53
CA TYR A 79 0.50 0.23 -12.50
C TYR A 79 0.20 -1.24 -12.29
N GLU A 80 0.29 -1.98 -13.38
CA GLU A 80 0.21 -3.44 -13.38
C GLU A 80 1.42 -4.00 -14.12
N ARG A 81 1.89 -5.13 -13.63
CA ARG A 81 2.86 -5.90 -14.38
C ARG A 81 2.14 -6.70 -15.47
N VAL A 82 2.64 -6.63 -16.67
CA VAL A 82 2.18 -7.51 -17.74
C VAL A 82 2.81 -8.88 -17.52
N LYS A 83 2.00 -9.88 -17.17
CA LYS A 83 2.49 -11.26 -17.03
C LYS A 83 3.13 -11.70 -18.36
N PRO A 84 4.28 -12.36 -18.31
CA PRO A 84 4.89 -12.91 -19.51
C PRO A 84 3.94 -13.90 -20.20
N GLU A 85 3.60 -13.64 -21.45
CA GLU A 85 2.81 -14.54 -22.28
C GLU A 85 3.68 -15.16 -23.36
N GLY A 86 3.58 -16.48 -23.50
CA GLY A 86 4.38 -17.24 -24.45
C GLY A 86 5.76 -17.64 -23.93
N LYS A 87 6.30 -18.70 -24.51
CA LYS A 87 7.52 -19.40 -24.04
C LYS A 87 8.73 -18.47 -23.97
N ASP A 88 8.94 -17.62 -24.95
CA ASP A 88 10.11 -16.74 -25.00
C ASP A 88 10.07 -15.69 -23.88
N ALA A 89 8.89 -15.11 -23.62
CA ALA A 89 8.72 -14.14 -22.54
C ALA A 89 8.91 -14.77 -21.15
N ILE A 90 8.46 -16.02 -20.95
CA ILE A 90 8.67 -16.77 -19.70
C ILE A 90 10.15 -17.11 -19.52
N ILE A 91 10.85 -17.46 -20.60
CA ILE A 91 12.30 -17.72 -20.58
C ILE A 91 13.06 -16.45 -20.17
N ASP A 92 12.77 -15.31 -20.79
CA ASP A 92 13.41 -14.03 -20.47
C ASP A 92 13.14 -13.65 -19.00
N PHE A 93 11.92 -13.83 -18.51
CA PHE A 93 11.54 -13.57 -17.13
C PHE A 93 12.30 -14.45 -16.13
N LEU A 94 12.33 -15.75 -16.33
CA LEU A 94 13.02 -16.70 -15.43
C LEU A 94 14.55 -16.55 -15.49
N SER A 95 15.11 -16.02 -16.58
CA SER A 95 16.55 -15.76 -16.71
C SER A 95 16.98 -14.36 -16.25
N SER A 96 16.06 -13.53 -15.79
CA SER A 96 16.33 -12.20 -15.25
C SER A 96 17.07 -12.24 -13.91
N ASP A 97 17.59 -11.09 -13.48
CA ASP A 97 18.29 -10.93 -12.20
C ASP A 97 17.41 -11.26 -10.96
N LEU A 98 16.09 -11.36 -11.16
CA LEU A 98 15.14 -11.76 -10.13
C LEU A 98 15.38 -13.20 -9.64
N PHE A 99 15.88 -14.08 -10.53
CA PHE A 99 16.12 -15.51 -10.23
C PHE A 99 17.63 -15.85 -10.25
N PRO A 100 18.38 -15.54 -9.19
CA PRO A 100 19.81 -15.81 -9.14
C PRO A 100 20.12 -17.30 -9.42
N GLY A 101 21.05 -17.53 -10.35
CA GLY A 101 21.44 -18.89 -10.73
C GLY A 101 20.52 -19.59 -11.74
N VAL A 102 19.52 -18.87 -12.27
CA VAL A 102 18.72 -19.32 -13.43
C VAL A 102 19.16 -18.56 -14.65
N GLY A 103 20.15 -19.09 -15.40
CA GLY A 103 20.53 -18.53 -16.68
C GLY A 103 19.60 -18.99 -17.82
N GLU A 104 19.73 -18.37 -18.99
CA GLU A 104 18.89 -18.63 -20.18
C GLU A 104 18.74 -20.12 -20.52
N LYS A 105 19.83 -20.88 -20.44
CA LYS A 105 19.80 -22.32 -20.70
C LYS A 105 18.91 -23.08 -19.70
N SER A 106 18.97 -22.73 -18.43
CA SER A 106 18.13 -23.31 -17.38
C SER A 106 16.67 -22.91 -17.56
N ALA A 107 16.40 -21.65 -17.87
CA ALA A 107 15.06 -21.13 -18.15
C ALA A 107 14.43 -21.83 -19.35
N LYS A 108 15.17 -22.01 -20.45
CA LYS A 108 14.73 -22.79 -21.62
C LYS A 108 14.37 -24.23 -21.27
N GLN A 109 15.18 -24.90 -20.46
CA GLN A 109 14.87 -26.27 -20.02
C GLN A 109 13.59 -26.33 -19.17
N ILE A 110 13.39 -25.37 -18.25
CA ILE A 110 12.18 -25.28 -17.44
C ILE A 110 10.95 -25.10 -18.32
N VAL A 111 10.95 -24.12 -19.21
CA VAL A 111 9.79 -23.80 -20.06
C VAL A 111 9.53 -24.93 -21.09
N ASN A 112 10.56 -25.56 -21.62
CA ASN A 112 10.38 -26.70 -22.52
C ASN A 112 9.79 -27.93 -21.81
N THR A 113 10.05 -28.10 -20.51
CA THR A 113 9.53 -29.21 -19.73
C THR A 113 8.10 -28.96 -19.24
N LEU A 114 7.81 -27.74 -18.76
CA LEU A 114 6.54 -27.39 -18.11
C LEU A 114 5.53 -26.72 -19.07
N GLY A 115 5.99 -26.24 -20.24
CA GLY A 115 5.11 -25.65 -21.27
C GLY A 115 4.71 -24.21 -20.98
N ASP A 116 3.59 -23.80 -21.59
CA ASP A 116 3.09 -22.42 -21.52
C ASP A 116 2.55 -22.05 -20.12
N ASP A 117 2.20 -23.05 -19.30
CA ASP A 117 1.69 -22.88 -17.94
C ASP A 117 2.78 -22.92 -16.86
N THR A 118 4.04 -22.79 -17.27
CA THR A 118 5.23 -22.89 -16.38
C THR A 118 5.12 -22.11 -15.10
N LEU A 119 4.72 -20.85 -15.14
CA LEU A 119 4.69 -19.99 -13.96
C LEU A 119 3.62 -20.43 -12.95
N ASN A 120 2.42 -20.83 -13.43
CA ASN A 120 1.37 -21.34 -12.55
C ASN A 120 1.76 -22.66 -11.92
N LEU A 121 2.33 -23.58 -12.70
CA LEU A 121 2.81 -24.88 -12.19
C LEU A 121 3.90 -24.71 -11.13
N ILE A 122 4.83 -23.77 -11.31
CA ILE A 122 5.84 -23.47 -10.28
C ILE A 122 5.18 -22.91 -9.02
N MET A 123 4.19 -22.03 -9.14
CA MET A 123 3.49 -21.45 -7.98
C MET A 123 2.64 -22.48 -7.22
N GLU A 124 2.02 -23.43 -7.93
CA GLU A 124 1.23 -24.49 -7.30
C GLU A 124 2.09 -25.41 -6.42
N ASP A 125 3.22 -25.89 -6.93
CA ASP A 125 4.13 -26.77 -6.20
C ASP A 125 5.53 -26.74 -6.84
N TYR A 126 6.57 -26.45 -6.02
CA TYR A 126 7.97 -26.51 -6.46
C TYR A 126 8.35 -27.88 -7.02
N SER A 127 7.67 -28.96 -6.66
CA SER A 127 7.94 -30.32 -7.15
C SER A 127 7.76 -30.45 -8.66
N ASN A 128 6.95 -29.58 -9.30
CA ASN A 128 6.83 -29.52 -10.74
C ASN A 128 8.16 -29.19 -11.41
N LEU A 129 9.02 -28.41 -10.77
CA LEU A 129 10.38 -28.13 -11.26
C LEU A 129 11.30 -29.36 -11.20
N LEU A 130 11.01 -30.34 -10.37
CA LEU A 130 11.82 -31.59 -10.30
C LEU A 130 11.64 -32.46 -11.53
N LEU A 131 10.64 -32.20 -12.38
CA LEU A 131 10.47 -32.83 -13.68
C LEU A 131 11.53 -32.35 -14.70
N VAL A 132 12.17 -31.21 -14.41
CA VAL A 132 13.20 -30.62 -15.28
C VAL A 132 14.52 -31.40 -15.08
N PRO A 133 15.19 -31.86 -16.16
CA PRO A 133 16.43 -32.61 -16.05
C PRO A 133 17.50 -31.85 -15.25
N ASN A 134 18.13 -32.58 -14.30
CA ASN A 134 19.18 -32.05 -13.40
C ASN A 134 18.75 -30.90 -12.46
N MET A 135 17.45 -30.67 -12.27
CA MET A 135 16.96 -29.73 -11.28
C MET A 135 17.18 -30.30 -9.88
N LYS A 136 17.88 -29.53 -9.02
CA LYS A 136 18.06 -29.88 -7.61
C LYS A 136 16.91 -29.31 -6.79
N GLU A 137 16.47 -30.05 -5.78
CA GLU A 137 15.37 -29.67 -4.90
C GLU A 137 15.57 -28.29 -4.27
N ALA A 138 16.76 -27.99 -3.76
CA ALA A 138 17.08 -26.69 -3.18
C ALA A 138 16.91 -25.53 -4.20
N LYS A 139 17.28 -25.74 -5.46
CA LYS A 139 17.08 -24.76 -6.53
C LYS A 139 15.61 -24.60 -6.90
N ALA A 140 14.88 -25.72 -6.97
CA ALA A 140 13.44 -25.70 -7.25
C ALA A 140 12.67 -24.91 -6.17
N LYS A 141 12.95 -25.18 -4.88
CA LYS A 141 12.37 -24.43 -3.76
C LYS A 141 12.71 -22.95 -3.83
N ASN A 142 13.97 -22.60 -4.10
CA ASN A 142 14.37 -21.19 -4.21
C ASN A 142 13.63 -20.45 -5.35
N ILE A 143 13.48 -21.07 -6.51
CA ILE A 143 12.72 -20.48 -7.63
C ILE A 143 11.25 -20.28 -7.24
N HIS A 144 10.63 -21.28 -6.65
CA HIS A 144 9.26 -21.23 -6.15
C HIS A 144 9.08 -20.11 -5.12
N ASP A 145 9.96 -20.02 -4.11
CA ASP A 145 9.87 -19.03 -3.04
C ASP A 145 10.03 -17.59 -3.56
N ILE A 146 10.96 -17.37 -4.50
CA ILE A 146 11.13 -16.08 -5.15
C ILE A 146 9.88 -15.70 -5.94
N LEU A 147 9.34 -16.62 -6.75
CA LEU A 147 8.15 -16.36 -7.56
C LEU A 147 6.91 -16.12 -6.69
N SER A 148 6.74 -16.89 -5.61
CA SER A 148 5.63 -16.75 -4.68
C SER A 148 5.66 -15.41 -3.95
N LYS A 149 6.80 -15.02 -3.36
CA LYS A 149 6.97 -13.72 -2.70
C LYS A 149 6.75 -12.55 -3.64
N TYR A 150 7.24 -12.68 -4.86
CA TYR A 150 7.08 -11.67 -5.88
C TYR A 150 5.61 -11.44 -6.26
N ASN A 151 4.84 -12.51 -6.44
CA ASN A 151 3.40 -12.41 -6.71
C ASN A 151 2.61 -11.92 -5.51
N GLU A 152 2.94 -12.37 -4.30
CA GLU A 152 2.23 -12.01 -3.08
C GLU A 152 2.31 -10.52 -2.76
N SER A 153 3.51 -9.93 -2.83
CA SER A 153 3.69 -8.50 -2.62
C SER A 153 2.91 -7.67 -3.63
N TYR A 154 2.97 -8.07 -4.90
CA TYR A 154 2.28 -7.41 -5.98
C TYR A 154 0.76 -7.51 -5.84
N ASP A 155 0.23 -8.71 -5.62
CA ASP A 155 -1.20 -8.94 -5.41
C ASP A 155 -1.74 -8.16 -4.21
N THR A 156 -0.95 -8.04 -3.13
CA THR A 156 -1.33 -7.28 -1.95
C THR A 156 -1.39 -5.77 -2.23
N ILE A 157 -0.43 -5.22 -2.96
CA ILE A 157 -0.45 -3.80 -3.34
C ILE A 157 -1.61 -3.51 -4.29
N ILE A 158 -1.88 -4.38 -5.26
CA ILE A 158 -3.05 -4.27 -6.15
C ILE A 158 -4.35 -4.32 -5.35
N TYR A 159 -4.46 -5.22 -4.37
CA TYR A 159 -5.61 -5.27 -3.46
C TYR A 159 -5.81 -3.93 -2.73
N LEU A 160 -4.76 -3.36 -2.13
CA LEU A 160 -4.83 -2.08 -1.41
C LEU A 160 -5.25 -0.93 -2.32
N THR A 161 -4.70 -0.86 -3.54
CA THR A 161 -5.10 0.17 -4.51
C THR A 161 -6.53 -0.03 -4.99
N SER A 162 -6.99 -1.28 -5.14
CA SER A 162 -8.37 -1.60 -5.56
C SER A 162 -9.42 -1.17 -4.53
N ILE A 163 -9.08 -1.17 -3.25
CA ILE A 163 -9.95 -0.66 -2.19
C ILE A 163 -9.85 0.85 -1.99
N GLY A 164 -8.94 1.53 -2.71
CA GLY A 164 -8.88 2.98 -2.82
C GLY A 164 -7.70 3.67 -2.14
N PHE A 165 -6.72 2.94 -1.59
CA PHE A 165 -5.48 3.55 -1.15
C PHE A 165 -4.66 4.05 -2.35
N SER A 166 -3.95 5.16 -2.17
CA SER A 166 -2.96 5.58 -3.16
C SER A 166 -1.84 4.55 -3.27
N MET A 167 -1.12 4.53 -4.40
CA MET A 167 0.04 3.65 -4.56
C MET A 167 1.10 3.88 -3.46
N LYS A 168 1.33 5.15 -3.09
CA LYS A 168 2.24 5.51 -2.00
C LYS A 168 1.80 4.89 -0.68
N ASP A 169 0.52 5.07 -0.31
CA ASP A 169 -0.01 4.55 0.95
C ASP A 169 -0.05 3.02 0.95
N SER A 170 -0.40 2.40 -0.18
CA SER A 170 -0.37 0.93 -0.34
C SER A 170 1.01 0.35 -0.09
N MET A 171 2.07 1.02 -0.58
CA MET A 171 3.44 0.59 -0.33
C MET A 171 3.88 0.79 1.12
N LEU A 172 3.49 1.89 1.75
CA LEU A 172 3.76 2.13 3.18
C LEU A 172 3.11 1.03 4.04
N ILE A 173 1.83 0.74 3.79
CA ILE A 173 1.08 -0.31 4.50
C ILE A 173 1.73 -1.68 4.28
N TYR A 174 2.01 -2.05 3.02
CA TYR A 174 2.66 -3.32 2.72
C TYR A 174 4.06 -3.43 3.35
N ASN A 175 4.86 -2.37 3.30
CA ASN A 175 6.20 -2.36 3.90
C ASN A 175 6.17 -2.58 5.41
N ASN A 176 5.13 -2.09 6.08
CA ASN A 176 4.97 -2.24 7.52
C ASN A 176 4.50 -3.65 7.91
N TYR A 177 3.50 -4.19 7.22
CA TYR A 177 2.83 -5.43 7.62
C TYR A 177 3.18 -6.68 6.80
N LYS A 178 3.79 -6.52 5.61
CA LYS A 178 4.17 -7.62 4.70
C LYS A 178 2.99 -8.58 4.46
N GLU A 179 3.20 -9.87 4.69
CA GLU A 179 2.21 -10.93 4.51
C GLU A 179 0.96 -10.76 5.40
N MET A 180 1.08 -10.01 6.52
CA MET A 180 -0.03 -9.73 7.43
C MET A 180 -0.97 -8.63 6.93
N THR A 181 -0.61 -7.92 5.87
CA THR A 181 -1.34 -6.73 5.39
C THR A 181 -2.83 -7.00 5.18
N LYS A 182 -3.21 -8.04 4.46
CA LYS A 182 -4.63 -8.35 4.20
C LYS A 182 -5.39 -8.63 5.49
N TYR A 183 -4.78 -9.42 6.37
CA TYR A 183 -5.37 -9.73 7.67
C TYR A 183 -5.63 -8.47 8.50
N ILE A 184 -4.66 -7.57 8.60
CA ILE A 184 -4.82 -6.30 9.35
C ILE A 184 -5.93 -5.44 8.74
N ILE A 185 -5.98 -5.31 7.42
CA ILE A 185 -7.02 -4.53 6.72
C ILE A 185 -8.42 -5.10 7.00
N GLU A 186 -8.58 -6.41 6.97
CA GLU A 186 -9.87 -7.09 7.15
C GLU A 186 -10.32 -7.07 8.62
N GLU A 187 -9.39 -7.24 9.57
CA GLU A 187 -9.71 -7.23 10.99
C GLU A 187 -9.97 -5.82 11.51
N ASP A 188 -9.02 -4.90 11.32
CA ASP A 188 -9.16 -3.51 11.76
C ASP A 188 -8.30 -2.54 10.95
N VAL A 189 -8.86 -1.98 9.88
CA VAL A 189 -8.17 -1.00 9.06
C VAL A 189 -7.78 0.27 9.82
N TYR A 190 -8.50 0.62 10.90
CA TYR A 190 -8.18 1.81 11.71
C TYR A 190 -6.93 1.63 12.59
N ALA A 191 -6.54 0.39 12.90
CA ALA A 191 -5.31 0.10 13.63
C ALA A 191 -4.05 0.61 12.89
N ILE A 192 -4.11 0.76 11.57
CA ILE A 192 -3.00 1.26 10.74
C ILE A 192 -2.60 2.69 11.16
N ILE A 193 -3.55 3.48 11.67
CA ILE A 193 -3.30 4.88 12.10
C ILE A 193 -2.29 4.92 13.26
N ASP A 194 -2.31 3.93 14.13
CA ASP A 194 -1.39 3.85 15.27
C ASP A 194 0.04 3.43 14.86
N ASP A 195 0.18 2.72 13.74
CA ASP A 195 1.44 2.09 13.33
C ASP A 195 2.16 2.87 12.21
N ILE A 196 1.46 3.72 11.46
CA ILE A 196 2.00 4.42 10.28
C ILE A 196 1.61 5.90 10.32
N ASP A 197 2.54 6.75 10.71
CA ASP A 197 2.32 8.21 10.89
C ASP A 197 1.72 8.91 9.65
N GLU A 198 2.04 8.45 8.45
CA GLU A 198 1.56 9.04 7.20
C GLU A 198 0.11 8.65 6.87
N ILE A 199 -0.46 7.66 7.57
CA ILE A 199 -1.85 7.22 7.40
C ILE A 199 -2.69 7.78 8.54
N ASN A 200 -3.64 8.63 8.22
CA ASN A 200 -4.54 9.25 9.18
C ASN A 200 -5.99 8.82 8.98
N PHE A 201 -6.86 9.20 9.92
CA PHE A 201 -8.29 8.89 9.89
C PHE A 201 -8.95 9.28 8.55
N ALA A 202 -8.64 10.46 7.99
CA ALA A 202 -9.23 10.92 6.74
C ALA A 202 -8.90 10.01 5.55
N LYS A 203 -7.69 9.43 5.50
CA LYS A 203 -7.31 8.46 4.46
C LYS A 203 -8.07 7.15 4.59
N ILE A 204 -8.31 6.66 5.81
CA ILE A 204 -9.11 5.45 6.04
C ILE A 204 -10.57 5.70 5.66
N GLU A 205 -11.13 6.87 5.94
CA GLU A 205 -12.50 7.23 5.54
C GLU A 205 -12.72 7.19 4.01
N LEU A 206 -11.69 7.44 3.21
CA LEU A 206 -11.78 7.32 1.76
C LEU A 206 -11.97 5.87 1.28
N VAL A 207 -11.42 4.91 2.01
CA VAL A 207 -11.43 3.48 1.61
C VAL A 207 -12.49 2.66 2.33
N ARG A 208 -13.00 3.13 3.48
CA ARG A 208 -13.91 2.36 4.34
C ARG A 208 -15.15 1.81 3.65
N LYS A 209 -15.71 2.58 2.69
CA LYS A 209 -16.91 2.16 1.94
C LYS A 209 -16.64 0.93 1.09
N ASN A 210 -15.44 0.82 0.53
CA ASN A 210 -15.01 -0.34 -0.26
C ASN A 210 -14.73 -1.57 0.61
N LEU A 211 -14.53 -1.36 1.92
CA LEU A 211 -14.40 -2.40 2.94
C LEU A 211 -15.74 -2.74 3.62
N ASN A 212 -16.84 -2.15 3.18
CA ASN A 212 -18.18 -2.33 3.76
C ASN A 212 -18.27 -2.01 5.27
N ILE A 213 -17.46 -1.08 5.77
CA ILE A 213 -17.47 -0.66 7.16
C ILE A 213 -18.62 0.34 7.35
N SER A 214 -19.53 0.04 8.28
CA SER A 214 -20.70 0.86 8.56
C SER A 214 -20.35 2.20 9.23
N ASP A 215 -21.28 3.16 9.16
CA ASP A 215 -21.08 4.47 9.78
C ASP A 215 -20.97 4.41 11.31
N LEU A 216 -21.61 3.40 11.93
CA LEU A 216 -21.61 3.16 13.39
C LEU A 216 -20.72 1.98 13.79
N ASP A 217 -19.77 1.56 12.98
CA ASP A 217 -18.78 0.55 13.36
C ASP A 217 -17.96 1.04 14.57
N GLY A 218 -17.85 0.23 15.61
CA GLY A 218 -17.17 0.62 16.86
C GLY A 218 -15.70 1.02 16.66
N ARG A 219 -14.99 0.35 15.72
CA ARG A 219 -13.60 0.69 15.37
C ARG A 219 -13.52 2.08 14.77
N ARG A 220 -14.47 2.41 13.87
CA ARG A 220 -14.60 3.74 13.28
C ARG A 220 -14.88 4.81 14.32
N ILE A 221 -15.85 4.57 15.20
CA ILE A 221 -16.21 5.53 16.25
C ILE A 221 -15.03 5.81 17.18
N MET A 222 -14.32 4.76 17.60
CA MET A 222 -13.11 4.91 18.41
C MET A 222 -12.05 5.77 17.70
N ALA A 223 -11.74 5.45 16.44
CA ALA A 223 -10.77 6.21 15.65
C ALA A 223 -11.21 7.66 15.43
N LEU A 224 -12.51 7.89 15.21
CA LEU A 224 -13.09 9.24 15.08
C LEU A 224 -12.95 10.06 16.37
N VAL A 225 -13.23 9.46 17.52
CA VAL A 225 -13.06 10.14 18.82
C VAL A 225 -11.60 10.57 18.99
N ILE A 226 -10.65 9.67 18.79
CA ILE A 226 -9.22 9.98 18.88
C ILE A 226 -8.81 11.07 17.89
N TYR A 227 -9.30 10.99 16.64
CA TYR A 227 -9.05 12.02 15.63
C TYR A 227 -9.57 13.40 16.07
N VAL A 228 -10.80 13.47 16.58
CA VAL A 228 -11.40 14.72 17.07
C VAL A 228 -10.63 15.28 18.26
N MET A 229 -10.26 14.44 19.23
CA MET A 229 -9.47 14.86 20.39
C MET A 229 -8.11 15.45 19.95
N ASN A 230 -7.40 14.77 19.03
CA ASN A 230 -6.15 15.28 18.47
C ASN A 230 -6.32 16.63 17.77
N ASP A 231 -7.34 16.76 16.93
CA ASP A 231 -7.61 17.99 16.18
C ASP A 231 -7.93 19.18 17.10
N LEU A 232 -8.76 18.95 18.15
CA LEU A 232 -9.14 19.97 19.12
C LEU A 232 -7.94 20.37 19.99
N CYS A 233 -7.20 19.42 20.55
CA CYS A 233 -6.00 19.70 21.34
C CYS A 233 -4.97 20.51 20.50
N PHE A 234 -4.73 20.10 19.24
CA PHE A 234 -3.81 20.82 18.37
C PHE A 234 -4.27 22.25 18.07
N LYS A 235 -5.56 22.46 17.78
CA LYS A 235 -6.11 23.79 17.45
C LYS A 235 -6.13 24.74 18.62
N ASN A 236 -6.45 24.24 19.80
CA ASN A 236 -6.61 25.05 21.02
C ASN A 236 -5.28 25.22 21.77
N GLY A 237 -4.31 24.33 21.55
CA GLY A 237 -3.09 24.26 22.34
C GLY A 237 -3.29 23.64 23.74
N ASP A 238 -4.34 22.81 23.88
CA ASP A 238 -4.72 22.14 25.14
C ASP A 238 -4.15 20.73 25.18
N THR A 239 -3.92 20.20 26.36
CA THR A 239 -3.48 18.82 26.59
C THR A 239 -4.63 17.91 27.02
N PHE A 240 -5.74 18.48 27.45
CA PHE A 240 -6.99 17.79 27.78
C PHE A 240 -8.21 18.51 27.20
N LEU A 241 -9.33 17.83 27.20
CA LEU A 241 -10.63 18.33 26.74
C LEU A 241 -11.72 17.97 27.73
N TYR A 242 -12.81 18.70 27.69
CA TYR A 242 -14.02 18.37 28.44
C TYR A 242 -14.99 17.54 27.60
N PHE A 243 -15.89 16.80 28.26
CA PHE A 243 -16.85 15.92 27.62
C PHE A 243 -17.62 16.60 26.48
N ASP A 244 -18.19 17.79 26.71
CA ASP A 244 -19.03 18.47 25.72
C ASP A 244 -18.24 18.89 24.48
N GLU A 245 -16.94 19.22 24.62
CA GLU A 245 -16.09 19.56 23.48
C GLU A 245 -15.87 18.36 22.56
N ILE A 246 -15.60 17.19 23.14
CA ILE A 246 -15.41 15.93 22.39
C ILE A 246 -16.73 15.51 21.75
N TYR A 247 -17.83 15.52 22.52
CA TYR A 247 -19.16 15.18 22.04
C TYR A 247 -19.56 16.02 20.84
N ASP A 248 -19.51 17.36 20.96
CA ASP A 248 -19.86 18.28 19.89
C ASP A 248 -18.97 18.14 18.66
N GLY A 249 -17.68 17.86 18.86
CA GLY A 249 -16.73 17.61 17.79
C GLY A 249 -17.03 16.34 17.01
N VAL A 250 -17.37 15.26 17.68
CA VAL A 250 -17.70 13.96 17.09
C VAL A 250 -19.04 14.00 16.35
N ILE A 251 -20.08 14.56 17.00
CA ILE A 251 -21.43 14.63 16.39
C ILE A 251 -21.44 15.47 15.10
N LYS A 252 -20.61 16.50 15.00
CA LYS A 252 -20.48 17.28 13.75
C LYS A 252 -19.98 16.47 12.54
N LEU A 253 -19.29 15.36 12.79
CA LEU A 253 -18.70 14.51 11.75
C LEU A 253 -19.49 13.22 11.51
N LEU A 254 -20.51 12.96 12.31
CA LEU A 254 -21.42 11.82 12.17
C LEU A 254 -22.79 12.26 11.65
N ASP A 255 -23.39 11.46 10.78
CA ASP A 255 -24.81 11.58 10.42
C ASP A 255 -25.72 10.86 11.46
N TYR A 256 -25.26 10.79 12.72
CA TYR A 256 -25.96 10.14 13.83
C TYR A 256 -25.65 10.87 15.12
N GLU A 257 -26.68 11.09 15.95
CA GLU A 257 -26.56 11.75 17.23
C GLU A 257 -26.75 10.73 18.36
N PHE A 258 -25.65 10.40 19.04
CA PHE A 258 -25.70 9.62 20.28
C PHE A 258 -26.35 10.44 21.41
N SER A 259 -27.08 9.79 22.32
CA SER A 259 -27.35 10.42 23.60
C SER A 259 -26.05 10.65 24.38
N LYS A 260 -26.04 11.62 25.28
CA LYS A 260 -24.83 11.87 26.10
C LYS A 260 -24.43 10.67 26.97
N ASP A 261 -25.41 9.88 27.43
CA ASP A 261 -25.13 8.67 28.21
C ASP A 261 -24.45 7.58 27.32
N GLU A 262 -24.98 7.33 26.12
CA GLU A 262 -24.36 6.40 25.18
C GLU A 262 -22.93 6.85 24.78
N PHE A 263 -22.76 8.15 24.60
CA PHE A 263 -21.44 8.67 24.24
C PHE A 263 -20.44 8.58 25.40
N TYR A 264 -20.90 8.77 26.62
CA TYR A 264 -20.12 8.58 27.84
C TYR A 264 -19.61 7.11 27.92
N ASP A 265 -20.51 6.14 27.70
CA ASP A 265 -20.14 4.72 27.69
C ASP A 265 -19.07 4.42 26.62
N ILE A 266 -19.18 5.02 25.43
CA ILE A 266 -18.15 4.92 24.38
C ILE A 266 -16.79 5.45 24.88
N LEU A 267 -16.76 6.60 25.54
CA LEU A 267 -15.52 7.15 26.08
C LEU A 267 -14.90 6.25 27.15
N ILE A 268 -15.73 5.64 28.01
CA ILE A 268 -15.27 4.64 29.01
C ILE A 268 -14.66 3.41 28.30
N GLU A 269 -15.31 2.90 27.25
CA GLU A 269 -14.75 1.78 26.45
C GLU A 269 -13.40 2.14 25.85
N ILE A 270 -13.26 3.34 25.27
CA ILE A 270 -11.99 3.81 24.72
C ILE A 270 -10.92 3.94 25.82
N ALA A 271 -11.29 4.47 27.00
CA ALA A 271 -10.37 4.56 28.14
C ALA A 271 -9.88 3.18 28.60
N ASN A 272 -10.75 2.16 28.56
CA ASN A 272 -10.37 0.79 28.89
C ASN A 272 -9.34 0.19 27.89
N THR A 273 -9.28 0.68 26.65
CA THR A 273 -8.22 0.30 25.71
C THR A 273 -6.87 0.96 26.03
N GLY A 274 -6.87 1.96 26.92
CA GLY A 274 -5.68 2.73 27.27
C GLY A 274 -5.31 3.85 26.29
N LYS A 275 -6.12 4.13 25.27
CA LYS A 275 -5.86 5.20 24.28
C LYS A 275 -6.15 6.59 24.84
N ILE A 276 -7.09 6.70 25.78
CA ILE A 276 -7.38 7.93 26.53
C ILE A 276 -7.30 7.69 28.02
N LYS A 277 -7.12 8.76 28.76
CA LYS A 277 -7.20 8.81 30.22
C LYS A 277 -8.27 9.80 30.63
N ILE A 278 -9.00 9.45 31.70
CA ILE A 278 -10.05 10.28 32.29
C ILE A 278 -9.65 10.55 33.74
N GLU A 279 -9.49 11.84 34.09
CA GLU A 279 -9.25 12.31 35.45
C GLU A 279 -10.32 13.34 35.79
N GLU A 280 -11.18 13.03 36.73
CA GLU A 280 -12.36 13.86 37.08
C GLU A 280 -13.21 14.13 35.81
N ASP A 281 -13.27 15.38 35.37
CA ASP A 281 -14.01 15.80 34.16
C ASP A 281 -13.09 16.08 32.94
N GLU A 282 -11.79 15.74 33.04
CA GLU A 282 -10.78 16.00 32.05
C GLU A 282 -10.44 14.71 31.27
N TYR A 283 -10.43 14.81 29.93
CA TYR A 283 -10.17 13.72 29.00
C TYR A 283 -8.87 13.98 28.26
N TYR A 284 -7.90 13.10 28.45
CA TYR A 284 -6.56 13.20 27.87
C TYR A 284 -6.35 12.14 26.79
N LEU A 285 -5.70 12.50 25.69
CA LEU A 285 -4.99 11.51 24.91
C LEU A 285 -3.85 10.94 25.74
N LYS A 286 -3.64 9.63 25.69
CA LYS A 286 -2.65 8.94 26.54
C LYS A 286 -1.24 9.57 26.43
N GLU A 287 -0.81 9.92 25.23
CA GLU A 287 0.52 10.52 24.99
C GLU A 287 0.67 11.90 25.65
N TYR A 288 -0.37 12.72 25.68
CA TYR A 288 -0.35 14.02 26.36
C TYR A 288 -0.33 13.84 27.87
N PHE A 289 -1.16 12.93 28.39
CA PHE A 289 -1.17 12.59 29.81
C PHE A 289 0.21 12.10 30.31
N ASP A 290 0.82 11.17 29.57
CA ASP A 290 2.13 10.61 29.91
C ASP A 290 3.22 11.71 29.82
N SER A 291 3.13 12.62 28.86
CA SER A 291 4.05 13.74 28.70
C SER A 291 3.96 14.73 29.86
N GLU A 292 2.76 15.12 30.27
CA GLU A 292 2.57 16.00 31.45
C GLU A 292 3.13 15.38 32.74
N ASN A 293 2.84 14.10 32.98
CA ASN A 293 3.34 13.39 34.14
C ASN A 293 4.90 13.29 34.13
N ASN A 294 5.50 13.08 32.97
CA ASN A 294 6.97 13.06 32.85
C ASN A 294 7.57 14.44 33.14
N ILE A 295 6.96 15.52 32.65
CA ILE A 295 7.39 16.90 32.94
C ILE A 295 7.27 17.19 34.45
N ALA A 296 6.12 16.88 35.05
CA ALA A 296 5.89 17.06 36.49
C ALA A 296 6.94 16.31 37.32
N ASN A 297 7.19 15.05 37.03
CA ASN A 297 8.18 14.22 37.71
C ASN A 297 9.62 14.76 37.56
N THR A 298 9.94 15.36 36.40
CA THR A 298 11.28 15.95 36.14
C THR A 298 11.50 17.23 36.91
N ILE A 299 10.43 18.01 37.17
CA ILE A 299 10.51 19.28 37.90
C ILE A 299 10.63 19.03 39.42
N TYR A 300 10.03 17.95 39.94
CA TYR A 300 10.01 17.64 41.38
C TYR A 300 11.21 16.78 41.86
N HIS A 301 12.12 16.43 40.98
CA HIS A 301 13.39 15.75 41.29
C HIS A 301 14.58 16.60 40.87
#